data_4da0961bcb1f33147b7d60b0e2706219
#
_entry.id   4da0961bcb1f33147b7d60b0e2706219
#
_cell.length_a   1.000
_cell.length_b   1.000
_cell.length_c   1.000
_cell.angle_alpha   90.00
_cell.angle_beta   90.00
_cell.angle_gamma   90.00
#
_symmetry.space_group_name_H-M   'P 1'
#
loop_
_entity.id
_entity.type
_entity.pdbx_description
1 polymer ?
#
loop_
_entity_poly.entity_id
_entity_poly.type
_entity_poly.pdbx_seq_one_letter_code
_entity_poly.pdbx_strand_id
1 'polypeptide(L)'
;MRLTKAEMRLLEQYWKLGTCSVREVLESLPQDERVAYTTVQTLVYRLEQKGALRRVKKIGNALLFEPMIDRAACRNGLVRELLDLFGGSPQLLVSNLLESGSLTLKDLKVLQEAAGKHGAEGKRRA
;
A
#
# COMPACT_ATOMS: atom_id res chain seq x y z
N MET A 1 5.18 -10.91 -0.73
CA MET A 1 4.17 -10.64 -1.78
C MET A 1 4.55 -9.37 -2.52
N ARG A 2 4.61 -9.45 -3.82
CA ARG A 2 5.02 -8.33 -4.65
C ARG A 2 3.84 -7.82 -5.47
N LEU A 3 3.42 -6.58 -5.24
CA LEU A 3 2.29 -5.97 -5.94
C LEU A 3 2.80 -4.99 -7.00
N THR A 4 2.15 -4.99 -8.15
CA THR A 4 2.40 -3.97 -9.17
C THR A 4 1.76 -2.64 -8.74
N LYS A 5 2.15 -1.56 -9.39
CA LYS A 5 1.57 -0.23 -9.13
C LYS A 5 0.06 -0.22 -9.35
N ALA A 6 -0.41 -0.87 -10.42
CA ALA A 6 -1.83 -0.97 -10.74
C ALA A 6 -2.59 -1.79 -9.69
N GLU A 7 -2.02 -2.92 -9.27
CA GLU A 7 -2.60 -3.76 -8.22
C GLU A 7 -2.70 -3.00 -6.91
N MET A 8 -1.64 -2.27 -6.54
CA MET A 8 -1.61 -1.46 -5.33
C MET A 8 -2.68 -0.37 -5.35
N ARG A 9 -2.86 0.28 -6.50
CA ARG A 9 -3.88 1.32 -6.69
C ARG A 9 -5.29 0.77 -6.44
N LEU A 10 -5.59 -0.42 -6.92
CA LEU A 10 -6.89 -1.06 -6.68
C LEU A 10 -7.04 -1.50 -5.22
N LEU A 11 -5.99 -2.05 -4.64
CA LEU A 11 -6.03 -2.48 -3.23
C LEU A 11 -6.35 -1.30 -2.31
N GLU A 12 -5.82 -0.11 -2.62
CA GLU A 12 -6.15 1.12 -1.89
C GLU A 12 -7.65 1.41 -1.90
N GLN A 13 -8.32 1.16 -3.02
CA GLN A 13 -9.76 1.35 -3.11
C GLN A 13 -10.52 0.38 -2.20
N TYR A 14 -10.06 -0.87 -2.13
CA TYR A 14 -10.65 -1.85 -1.22
C TYR A 14 -10.49 -1.45 0.25
N TRP A 15 -9.35 -0.87 0.63
CA TRP A 15 -9.18 -0.37 1.99
C TRP A 15 -10.14 0.77 2.32
N LYS A 16 -10.47 1.60 1.33
CA LYS A 16 -11.42 2.71 1.52
C LYS A 16 -12.87 2.23 1.54
N LEU A 17 -13.22 1.30 0.64
CA LEU A 17 -14.60 0.87 0.43
C LEU A 17 -14.99 -0.34 1.29
N GLY A 18 -14.00 -1.14 1.69
CA GLY A 18 -14.26 -2.41 2.35
C GLY A 18 -14.67 -3.48 1.34
N THR A 19 -15.62 -4.33 1.73
CA THR A 19 -16.11 -5.40 0.85
C THR A 19 -16.90 -4.81 -0.31
N CYS A 20 -16.46 -5.08 -1.52
CA CYS A 20 -17.15 -4.54 -2.72
C CYS A 20 -16.87 -5.39 -3.96
N SER A 21 -17.65 -5.12 -5.01
CA SER A 21 -17.53 -5.79 -6.29
C SER A 21 -16.49 -5.13 -7.19
N VAL A 22 -16.11 -5.81 -8.28
CA VAL A 22 -15.19 -5.25 -9.28
C VAL A 22 -15.77 -3.96 -9.88
N ARG A 23 -17.08 -3.94 -10.15
CA ARG A 23 -17.73 -2.74 -10.71
C ARG A 23 -17.67 -1.56 -9.74
N GLU A 24 -17.95 -1.81 -8.47
CA GLU A 24 -17.88 -0.76 -7.44
C GLU A 24 -16.48 -0.16 -7.35
N VAL A 25 -15.46 -0.99 -7.42
CA VAL A 25 -14.06 -0.52 -7.40
C VAL A 25 -13.77 0.31 -8.65
N LEU A 26 -14.19 -0.16 -9.83
CA LEU A 26 -13.99 0.59 -11.07
C LEU A 26 -14.67 1.97 -10.99
N GLU A 27 -15.90 2.01 -10.52
CA GLU A 27 -16.65 3.27 -10.39
C GLU A 27 -16.07 4.22 -9.34
N SER A 28 -15.34 3.69 -8.36
CA SER A 28 -14.68 4.51 -7.33
C SER A 28 -13.42 5.21 -7.83
N LEU A 29 -12.85 4.75 -8.94
CA LEU A 29 -11.65 5.37 -9.49
C LEU A 29 -11.97 6.71 -10.16
N PRO A 30 -11.08 7.71 -10.06
CA PRO A 30 -11.23 8.94 -10.83
C PRO A 30 -11.33 8.63 -12.33
N GLN A 31 -12.07 9.45 -13.07
CA GLN A 31 -12.33 9.16 -14.50
C GLN A 31 -11.06 9.02 -15.33
N ASP A 32 -10.03 9.78 -15.01
CA ASP A 32 -8.73 9.72 -15.70
C ASP A 32 -7.95 8.44 -15.40
N GLU A 33 -8.33 7.72 -14.34
CA GLU A 33 -7.69 6.45 -13.96
C GLU A 33 -8.52 5.24 -14.35
N ARG A 34 -9.73 5.43 -14.87
CA ARG A 34 -10.62 4.33 -15.26
C ARG A 34 -10.09 3.63 -16.51
N VAL A 35 -10.06 2.31 -16.42
CA VAL A 35 -9.71 1.42 -17.52
C VAL A 35 -10.88 0.48 -17.77
N ALA A 36 -10.76 -0.42 -18.75
CA ALA A 36 -11.81 -1.37 -19.06
C ALA A 36 -12.14 -2.25 -17.85
N TYR A 37 -13.41 -2.62 -17.72
CA TYR A 37 -13.88 -3.51 -16.66
C TYR A 37 -13.08 -4.81 -16.62
N THR A 38 -12.81 -5.41 -17.79
CA THR A 38 -12.04 -6.66 -17.87
C THR A 38 -10.61 -6.50 -17.34
N THR A 39 -10.02 -5.32 -17.53
CA THR A 39 -8.68 -5.02 -16.99
C THR A 39 -8.72 -4.99 -15.46
N VAL A 40 -9.70 -4.30 -14.89
CA VAL A 40 -9.88 -4.26 -13.43
C VAL A 40 -10.15 -5.66 -12.89
N GLN A 41 -11.00 -6.42 -13.55
CA GLN A 41 -11.30 -7.81 -13.15
C GLN A 41 -10.05 -8.67 -13.12
N THR A 42 -9.20 -8.56 -14.12
CA THR A 42 -7.92 -9.30 -14.16
C THR A 42 -7.03 -8.92 -12.99
N LEU A 43 -6.93 -7.62 -12.69
CA LEU A 43 -6.13 -7.15 -11.56
C LEU A 43 -6.68 -7.63 -10.21
N VAL A 44 -7.99 -7.63 -10.05
CA VAL A 44 -8.64 -8.13 -8.83
C VAL A 44 -8.35 -9.63 -8.65
N TYR A 45 -8.44 -10.41 -9.72
CA TYR A 45 -8.15 -11.85 -9.66
C TYR A 45 -6.68 -12.11 -9.34
N ARG A 46 -5.77 -11.27 -9.84
CA ARG A 46 -4.35 -11.36 -9.48
C ARG A 46 -4.12 -11.05 -8.00
N LEU A 47 -4.82 -10.05 -7.47
CA LEU A 47 -4.75 -9.72 -6.05
C LEU A 47 -5.27 -10.89 -5.20
N GLU A 48 -6.33 -11.55 -5.66
CA GLU A 48 -6.85 -12.73 -5.00
C GLU A 48 -5.81 -13.85 -4.98
N GLN A 49 -5.18 -14.13 -6.13
CA GLN A 49 -4.14 -15.15 -6.23
C GLN A 49 -2.94 -14.86 -5.35
N LYS A 50 -2.60 -13.59 -5.19
CA LYS A 50 -1.49 -13.17 -4.34
C LYS A 50 -1.83 -13.15 -2.86
N GLY A 51 -3.09 -13.43 -2.52
CA GLY A 51 -3.53 -13.45 -1.12
C GLY A 51 -3.86 -12.08 -0.54
N ALA A 52 -3.91 -11.03 -1.37
CA ALA A 52 -4.23 -9.68 -0.93
C ALA A 52 -5.73 -9.43 -0.83
N LEU A 53 -6.53 -10.14 -1.61
CA LEU A 53 -7.99 -10.09 -1.61
C LEU A 53 -8.55 -11.49 -1.44
N ARG A 54 -9.76 -11.57 -0.89
CA ARG A 54 -10.50 -12.82 -0.73
C ARG A 54 -11.91 -12.64 -1.27
N ARG A 55 -12.43 -13.65 -1.98
CA ARG A 55 -13.85 -13.72 -2.33
C ARG A 55 -14.65 -13.94 -1.06
N VAL A 56 -15.70 -13.17 -0.88
CA VAL A 56 -16.53 -13.28 0.30
C VAL A 56 -17.86 -13.96 -0.04
N LYS A 57 -18.63 -13.36 -0.93
CA LYS A 57 -19.91 -13.89 -1.35
C LYS A 57 -20.32 -13.29 -2.68
N LYS A 58 -21.35 -13.89 -3.29
CA LYS A 58 -21.95 -13.43 -4.52
C LYS A 58 -23.32 -12.84 -4.21
N ILE A 59 -23.58 -11.63 -4.69
CA ILE A 59 -24.90 -10.99 -4.62
C ILE A 59 -25.37 -10.84 -6.05
N GLY A 60 -26.44 -11.54 -6.44
CA GLY A 60 -26.87 -11.61 -7.83
C GLY A 60 -25.75 -12.21 -8.68
N ASN A 61 -25.29 -11.46 -9.69
CA ASN A 61 -24.17 -11.86 -10.54
C ASN A 61 -22.85 -11.23 -10.13
N ALA A 62 -22.84 -10.45 -9.05
CA ALA A 62 -21.65 -9.73 -8.61
C ALA A 62 -20.89 -10.50 -7.53
N LEU A 63 -19.62 -10.78 -7.80
CA LEU A 63 -18.70 -11.33 -6.80
C LEU A 63 -18.17 -10.19 -5.94
N LEU A 64 -18.18 -10.39 -4.62
CA LEU A 64 -17.64 -9.44 -3.67
C LEU A 64 -16.28 -9.91 -3.16
N PHE A 65 -15.37 -8.96 -3.00
CA PHE A 65 -14.02 -9.20 -2.49
C PHE A 65 -13.74 -8.30 -1.30
N GLU A 66 -12.88 -8.77 -0.41
CA GLU A 66 -12.44 -7.96 0.73
C GLU A 66 -10.91 -8.05 0.90
N PRO A 67 -10.26 -7.01 1.47
CA PRO A 67 -8.83 -7.06 1.72
C PRO A 67 -8.48 -8.11 2.78
N MET A 68 -7.41 -8.87 2.52
CA MET A 68 -6.87 -9.89 3.42
C MET A 68 -5.67 -9.38 4.22
N ILE A 69 -5.05 -8.30 3.77
CA ILE A 69 -3.92 -7.66 4.45
C ILE A 69 -4.29 -6.23 4.76
N ASP A 70 -3.83 -5.72 5.88
CA ASP A 70 -4.07 -4.33 6.22
C ASP A 70 -3.06 -3.41 5.54
N ARG A 71 -3.39 -2.12 5.49
CA ARG A 71 -2.56 -1.11 4.83
C ARG A 71 -1.17 -1.01 5.45
N ALA A 72 -1.09 -1.06 6.77
CA ALA A 72 0.19 -0.94 7.48
C ALA A 72 1.12 -2.11 7.18
N ALA A 73 0.61 -3.34 7.18
CA ALA A 73 1.38 -4.53 6.86
C ALA A 73 1.92 -4.47 5.42
N CYS A 74 1.07 -4.04 4.48
CA CYS A 74 1.46 -3.87 3.08
C CYS A 74 2.55 -2.81 2.94
N ARG A 75 2.38 -1.66 3.59
CA ARG A 75 3.36 -0.57 3.58
C ARG A 75 4.71 -1.03 4.13
N ASN A 76 4.71 -1.76 5.25
CA ASN A 76 5.93 -2.24 5.86
C ASN A 76 6.68 -3.23 4.95
N GLY A 77 5.95 -4.07 4.23
CA GLY A 77 6.55 -4.97 3.24
C GLY A 77 7.24 -4.20 2.11
N LEU A 78 6.60 -3.15 1.62
CA LEU A 78 7.17 -2.28 0.57
C LEU A 78 8.41 -1.54 1.06
N VAL A 79 8.40 -1.07 2.30
CA VAL A 79 9.56 -0.40 2.91
C VAL A 79 10.75 -1.35 2.96
N ARG A 80 10.53 -2.62 3.34
CA ARG A 80 11.60 -3.63 3.37
C ARG A 80 12.18 -3.88 1.99
N GLU A 81 11.32 -4.01 0.98
CA GLU A 81 11.79 -4.19 -0.40
C GLU A 81 12.64 -2.99 -0.85
N LEU A 82 12.18 -1.78 -0.52
CA LEU A 82 12.91 -0.57 -0.85
C LEU A 82 14.28 -0.53 -0.16
N LEU A 83 14.34 -0.86 1.12
CA LEU A 83 15.59 -0.92 1.87
C LEU A 83 16.57 -1.93 1.27
N ASP A 84 16.07 -3.07 0.79
CA ASP A 84 16.91 -4.08 0.14
C ASP A 84 17.61 -3.53 -1.09
N LEU A 85 16.96 -2.66 -1.84
CA LEU A 85 17.57 -1.98 -2.99
C LEU A 85 18.73 -1.06 -2.58
N PHE A 86 18.73 -0.61 -1.34
CA PHE A 86 19.79 0.24 -0.76
C PHE A 86 20.71 -0.57 0.16
N GLY A 87 20.84 -1.87 -0.11
CA GLY A 87 21.73 -2.74 0.66
C GLY A 87 21.35 -2.88 2.12
N GLY A 88 20.08 -2.63 2.46
CA GLY A 88 19.61 -2.67 3.85
C GLY A 88 19.99 -1.44 4.66
N SER A 89 20.51 -0.39 4.03
CA SER A 89 20.98 0.81 4.73
C SER A 89 19.95 1.94 4.75
N PRO A 90 19.31 2.23 5.90
CA PRO A 90 18.44 3.39 6.02
C PRO A 90 19.18 4.71 5.76
N GLN A 91 20.45 4.80 6.15
CA GLN A 91 21.26 6.01 5.95
C GLN A 91 21.44 6.32 4.47
N LEU A 92 21.69 5.28 3.65
CA LEU A 92 21.86 5.45 2.22
C LEU A 92 20.53 5.90 1.58
N LEU A 93 19.42 5.31 2.00
CA LEU A 93 18.09 5.71 1.52
C LEU A 93 17.80 7.17 1.86
N VAL A 94 18.05 7.58 3.11
CA VAL A 94 17.82 8.96 3.56
C VAL A 94 18.72 9.93 2.81
N SER A 95 20.00 9.58 2.60
CA SER A 95 20.91 10.41 1.81
C SER A 95 20.40 10.63 0.39
N ASN A 96 19.89 9.57 -0.22
CA ASN A 96 19.31 9.68 -1.57
C ASN A 96 18.10 10.61 -1.58
N LEU A 97 17.24 10.52 -0.58
CA LEU A 97 16.07 11.41 -0.45
C LEU A 97 16.47 12.87 -0.28
N LEU A 98 17.55 13.14 0.47
CA LEU A 98 18.07 14.49 0.63
C LEU A 98 18.66 15.04 -0.66
N GLU A 99 19.45 14.22 -1.37
CA GLU A 99 20.05 14.60 -2.64
C GLU A 99 19.00 14.92 -3.71
N SER A 100 17.92 14.14 -3.74
CA SER A 100 16.84 14.33 -4.71
C SER A 100 15.90 15.48 -4.35
N GLY A 101 16.02 16.06 -3.16
CA GLY A 101 15.12 17.11 -2.69
C GLY A 101 13.77 16.61 -2.17
N SER A 102 13.56 15.29 -2.14
CA SER A 102 12.32 14.70 -1.61
C SER A 102 12.22 14.86 -0.09
N LEU A 103 13.37 14.98 0.57
CA LEU A 103 13.46 15.20 2.00
C LEU A 103 14.28 16.45 2.26
N THR A 104 13.80 17.36 3.10
CA THR A 104 14.48 18.63 3.44
C THR A 104 15.03 18.58 4.86
N LEU A 105 15.90 19.54 5.18
CA LEU A 105 16.42 19.70 6.56
C LEU A 105 15.29 19.97 7.54
N LYS A 106 14.25 20.68 7.11
CA LYS A 106 13.08 20.96 7.93
C LYS A 106 12.33 19.66 8.26
N ASP A 107 12.19 18.78 7.26
CA ASP A 107 11.59 17.45 7.45
C ASP A 107 12.41 16.63 8.45
N LEU A 108 13.73 16.71 8.39
CA LEU A 108 14.61 15.99 9.31
C LEU A 108 14.39 16.41 10.77
N LYS A 109 14.17 17.70 11.01
CA LYS A 109 13.89 18.18 12.37
C LYS A 109 12.60 17.60 12.91
N VAL A 110 11.55 17.58 12.09
CA VAL A 110 10.25 16.95 12.46
C VAL A 110 10.43 15.47 12.75
N LEU A 111 11.19 14.78 11.91
CA LEU A 111 11.46 13.36 12.07
C LEU A 111 12.28 13.06 13.33
N GLN A 112 13.26 13.91 13.67
CA GLN A 112 14.05 13.78 14.89
C GLN A 112 13.18 13.84 16.14
N GLU A 113 12.23 14.77 16.17
CA GLU A 113 11.29 14.88 17.28
C GLU A 113 10.41 13.65 17.40
N ALA A 114 9.88 13.16 16.27
CA ALA A 114 9.08 11.95 16.24
C ALA A 114 9.89 10.72 16.67
N ALA A 115 11.14 10.62 16.22
CA ALA A 115 12.03 9.52 16.57
C ALA A 115 12.36 9.51 18.08
N GLY A 116 12.52 10.71 18.67
CA GLY A 116 12.72 10.83 20.11
C GLY A 116 11.57 10.27 20.91
N LYS A 117 10.33 10.54 20.48
CA LYS A 117 9.11 9.98 21.10
C LYS A 117 9.03 8.47 20.95
N HIS A 118 9.30 7.96 19.75
CA HIS A 118 9.29 6.52 19.49
C HIS A 118 10.39 5.79 20.24
N GLY A 119 11.57 6.40 20.34
CA GLY A 119 12.68 5.85 21.11
C GLY A 119 12.33 5.69 22.58
N ALA A 120 11.64 6.69 23.16
CA ALA A 120 11.20 6.64 24.56
C ALA A 120 10.13 5.53 24.75
N GLU A 121 9.19 5.41 23.83
CA GLU A 121 8.19 4.34 23.85
C GLU A 121 8.81 2.96 23.69
N GLY A 122 9.78 2.83 22.78
CA GLY A 122 10.51 1.58 22.58
C GLY A 122 11.26 1.12 23.83
N LYS A 123 11.88 2.02 24.55
CA LYS A 123 12.54 1.74 25.82
C LYS A 123 11.55 1.27 26.90
N ARG A 124 10.36 1.82 26.91
CA ARG A 124 9.31 1.42 27.87
C ARG A 124 8.79 0.02 27.59
N ARG A 125 8.79 -0.40 26.34
CA ARG A 125 8.31 -1.73 25.91
C ARG A 125 9.34 -2.81 26.07
N ALA A 126 10.59 -2.43 26.10
CA ALA A 126 11.69 -3.35 26.30
C ALA A 126 11.88 -3.65 27.79
#